data_976d7d936e5cd3245983bf8f6c239c1e
#
_entry.id   976d7d936e5cd3245983bf8f6c239c1e
#
_cell.length_a   1.000
_cell.length_b   1.000
_cell.length_c   1.000
_cell.angle_alpha   90.00
_cell.angle_beta   90.00
_cell.angle_gamma   90.00
#
_symmetry.space_group_name_H-M   'P 1'
#
loop_
_entity.id
_entity.type
_entity.pdbx_description
1 polymer ?
#
loop_
_entity_poly.entity_id
_entity_poly.type
_entity_poly.pdbx_seq_one_letter_code
_entity_poly.pdbx_strand_id
1 'polypeptide(L)'
;MDNFIYGDVYSRGKLTDKQRELLTITALTASQTLDSLPAQVQAALEAGATPVEIKETLYQCAPYVGFPKTVGALEITNKVFKKQGIKMPLANQST
;
A
#
# COMPACT_ATOMS: atom_id res chain seq x y z
N MET A 1 -12.76 16.17 -6.88
CA MET A 1 -12.23 14.81 -6.91
C MET A 1 -12.07 14.21 -5.53
N ASP A 2 -11.47 14.94 -4.60
CA ASP A 2 -11.26 14.45 -3.24
C ASP A 2 -12.58 14.15 -2.54
N ASN A 3 -13.60 15.00 -2.71
CA ASN A 3 -14.90 14.76 -2.10
C ASN A 3 -15.53 13.47 -2.60
N PHE A 4 -15.37 13.17 -3.87
CA PHE A 4 -15.90 11.93 -4.42
C PHE A 4 -15.20 10.72 -3.80
N ILE A 5 -13.87 10.74 -3.73
CA ILE A 5 -13.11 9.59 -3.22
C ILE A 5 -13.33 9.42 -1.72
N TYR A 6 -13.09 10.46 -0.95
CA TYR A 6 -13.11 10.34 0.51
C TYR A 6 -14.50 10.44 1.10
N GLY A 7 -15.37 11.26 0.52
CA GLY A 7 -16.74 11.39 1.01
C GLY A 7 -17.60 10.20 0.66
N ASP A 8 -17.68 9.87 -0.64
CA ASP A 8 -18.60 8.83 -1.09
C ASP A 8 -18.09 7.43 -0.75
N VAL A 9 -16.81 7.16 -1.00
CA VAL A 9 -16.28 5.81 -0.79
C VAL A 9 -16.22 5.48 0.70
N TYR A 10 -15.65 6.36 1.51
CA TYR A 10 -15.48 6.09 2.93
C TYR A 10 -16.80 6.09 3.67
N SER A 11 -17.78 6.92 3.26
CA SER A 11 -19.05 6.98 3.95
C SER A 11 -19.94 5.78 3.73
N ARG A 12 -19.65 4.96 2.72
CA ARG A 12 -20.48 3.77 2.45
C ARG A 12 -20.37 2.69 3.52
N GLY A 13 -19.26 2.64 4.27
CA GLY A 13 -19.10 1.68 5.34
C GLY A 13 -18.97 0.23 4.93
N LYS A 14 -18.73 -0.04 3.64
CA LYS A 14 -18.64 -1.41 3.14
C LYS A 14 -17.22 -1.97 3.14
N LEU A 15 -16.22 -1.12 3.26
CA LEU A 15 -14.84 -1.52 3.36
C LEU A 15 -14.27 -1.00 4.67
N THR A 16 -13.35 -1.76 5.26
CA THR A 16 -12.64 -1.26 6.44
C THR A 16 -11.62 -0.20 6.02
N ASP A 17 -11.19 0.61 6.98
CA ASP A 17 -10.15 1.60 6.71
C ASP A 17 -8.89 0.93 6.16
N LYS A 18 -8.51 -0.20 6.74
CA LYS A 18 -7.36 -0.97 6.27
C LYS A 18 -7.52 -1.36 4.80
N GLN A 19 -8.68 -1.89 4.43
CA GLN A 19 -8.94 -2.29 3.04
C GLN A 19 -8.85 -1.11 2.08
N ARG A 20 -9.40 0.05 2.48
CA ARG A 20 -9.35 1.25 1.66
C ARG A 20 -7.91 1.72 1.43
N GLU A 21 -7.11 1.69 2.50
CA GLU A 21 -5.72 2.13 2.39
C GLU A 21 -4.89 1.19 1.52
N LEU A 22 -5.15 -0.13 1.60
CA LEU A 22 -4.47 -1.10 0.75
C LEU A 22 -4.88 -0.94 -0.71
N LEU A 23 -6.16 -0.67 -0.98
CA LEU A 23 -6.62 -0.41 -2.34
C LEU A 23 -5.99 0.86 -2.91
N THR A 24 -5.81 1.88 -2.08
CA THR A 24 -5.16 3.12 -2.51
C THR A 24 -3.70 2.85 -2.88
N ILE A 25 -3.01 2.02 -2.12
CA ILE A 25 -1.64 1.61 -2.47
C ILE A 25 -1.63 0.96 -3.86
N THR A 26 -2.58 0.07 -4.13
CA THR A 26 -2.71 -0.59 -5.43
C THR A 26 -2.90 0.44 -6.55
N ALA A 27 -3.81 1.39 -6.33
CA ALA A 27 -4.10 2.41 -7.33
C ALA A 27 -2.90 3.30 -7.61
N LEU A 28 -2.17 3.70 -6.58
CA LEU A 28 -0.97 4.53 -6.74
C LEU A 28 0.13 3.78 -7.47
N THR A 29 0.26 2.49 -7.20
CA THR A 29 1.24 1.65 -7.87
C THR A 29 0.90 1.50 -9.35
N ALA A 30 -0.36 1.18 -9.65
CA ALA A 30 -0.81 0.99 -11.03
C ALA A 30 -0.67 2.28 -11.86
N SER A 31 -0.99 3.43 -11.25
CA SER A 31 -0.92 4.71 -11.93
C SER A 31 0.48 5.32 -11.90
N GLN A 32 1.43 4.70 -11.21
CA GLN A 32 2.80 5.21 -11.01
C GLN A 32 2.82 6.58 -10.35
N THR A 33 1.87 6.85 -9.49
CA THR A 33 1.84 8.07 -8.67
C THR A 33 2.64 7.82 -7.40
N LEU A 34 3.94 7.59 -7.58
CA LEU A 34 4.80 7.10 -6.51
C LEU A 34 5.18 8.17 -5.49
N ASP A 35 5.03 9.44 -5.84
CA ASP A 35 5.31 10.54 -4.92
C ASP A 35 4.40 10.48 -3.69
N SER A 36 3.18 9.98 -3.84
CA SER A 36 2.22 9.87 -2.75
C SER A 36 2.32 8.55 -2.00
N LEU A 37 3.11 7.62 -2.51
CA LEU A 37 3.16 6.27 -1.93
C LEU A 37 3.72 6.24 -0.51
N PRO A 38 4.79 6.98 -0.17
CA PRO A 38 5.29 6.92 1.21
C PRO A 38 4.23 7.30 2.25
N ALA A 39 3.49 8.38 2.00
CA ALA A 39 2.44 8.80 2.91
C ALA A 39 1.31 7.76 2.98
N GLN A 40 1.00 7.14 1.85
CA GLN A 40 -0.06 6.14 1.79
C GLN A 40 0.32 4.85 2.52
N VAL A 41 1.59 4.43 2.41
CA VAL A 41 2.08 3.28 3.17
C VAL A 41 1.97 3.56 4.67
N GLN A 42 2.34 4.77 5.08
CA GLN A 42 2.22 5.18 6.47
C GLN A 42 0.76 5.15 6.93
N ALA A 43 -0.16 5.66 6.11
CA ALA A 43 -1.59 5.64 6.42
C ALA A 43 -2.12 4.22 6.56
N ALA A 44 -1.64 3.30 5.72
CA ALA A 44 -2.05 1.90 5.81
C ALA A 44 -1.59 1.27 7.13
N LEU A 45 -0.35 1.55 7.53
CA LEU A 45 0.16 1.07 8.81
C LEU A 45 -0.69 1.62 9.97
N GLU A 46 -1.04 2.89 9.91
CA GLU A 46 -1.85 3.52 10.95
C GLU A 46 -3.28 2.97 10.99
N ALA A 47 -3.78 2.52 9.84
CA ALA A 47 -5.11 1.90 9.76
C ALA A 47 -5.10 0.43 10.19
N GLY A 48 -3.95 -0.10 10.60
CA GLY A 48 -3.84 -1.45 11.13
C GLY A 48 -3.33 -2.49 10.13
N ALA A 49 -2.93 -2.07 8.92
CA ALA A 49 -2.32 -3.01 7.99
C ALA A 49 -0.94 -3.41 8.49
N THR A 50 -0.62 -4.70 8.37
CA THR A 50 0.71 -5.16 8.72
C THR A 50 1.66 -4.93 7.56
N PRO A 51 2.99 -4.85 7.81
CA PRO A 51 3.96 -4.78 6.72
C PRO A 51 3.82 -5.93 5.74
N VAL A 52 3.51 -7.14 6.23
CA VAL A 52 3.30 -8.30 5.35
C VAL A 52 2.10 -8.07 4.44
N GLU A 53 0.98 -7.57 4.99
CA GLU A 53 -0.20 -7.30 4.19
C GLU A 53 0.08 -6.26 3.10
N ILE A 54 0.85 -5.23 3.43
CA ILE A 54 1.20 -4.19 2.45
C ILE A 54 2.04 -4.78 1.32
N LYS A 55 3.06 -5.57 1.65
CA LYS A 55 3.92 -6.19 0.63
C LYS A 55 3.15 -7.22 -0.20
N GLU A 56 2.28 -7.99 0.43
CA GLU A 56 1.45 -8.95 -0.31
C GLU A 56 0.51 -8.23 -1.28
N THR A 57 -0.03 -7.08 -0.89
CA THR A 57 -0.84 -6.26 -1.77
C THR A 57 -0.03 -5.85 -3.01
N LEU A 58 1.22 -5.44 -2.82
CA LEU A 58 2.08 -5.06 -3.94
C LEU A 58 2.40 -6.25 -4.83
N TYR A 59 2.68 -7.42 -4.24
CA TYR A 59 2.92 -8.62 -5.04
C TYR A 59 1.70 -8.99 -5.89
N GLN A 60 0.50 -8.79 -5.37
CA GLN A 60 -0.72 -9.04 -6.13
C GLN A 60 -0.88 -8.08 -7.30
N CYS A 61 -0.25 -6.90 -7.24
CA CYS A 61 -0.29 -5.96 -8.36
C CYS A 61 0.55 -6.44 -9.56
N ALA A 62 1.59 -7.22 -9.32
CA ALA A 62 2.60 -7.52 -10.34
C ALA A 62 2.02 -8.12 -11.62
N PRO A 63 1.09 -9.11 -11.57
CA PRO A 63 0.53 -9.67 -12.79
C PRO A 63 -0.25 -8.67 -13.64
N TYR A 64 -0.73 -7.60 -13.04
CA TYR A 64 -1.61 -6.64 -13.70
C TYR A 64 -0.90 -5.37 -14.14
N VAL A 65 0.04 -4.88 -13.31
CA VAL A 65 0.69 -3.60 -13.59
C VAL A 65 2.11 -3.77 -14.13
N GLY A 66 2.65 -4.98 -14.10
CA GLY A 66 3.99 -5.27 -14.58
C GLY A 66 5.03 -5.24 -13.47
N PHE A 67 6.04 -6.08 -13.64
CA PHE A 67 7.08 -6.28 -12.64
C PHE A 67 7.89 -5.01 -12.34
N PRO A 68 8.38 -4.27 -13.38
CA PRO A 68 9.19 -3.08 -13.10
C PRO A 68 8.47 -2.05 -12.24
N LYS A 69 7.19 -1.82 -12.51
CA LYS A 69 6.40 -0.86 -11.74
C LYS A 69 6.21 -1.32 -10.30
N THR A 70 6.00 -2.62 -10.11
CA THR A 70 5.84 -3.20 -8.78
C THR A 70 7.13 -3.11 -7.98
N VAL A 71 8.28 -3.36 -8.62
CA VAL A 71 9.58 -3.27 -7.96
C VAL A 71 9.83 -1.84 -7.46
N GLY A 72 9.51 -0.83 -8.28
CA GLY A 72 9.65 0.56 -7.84
C GLY A 72 8.83 0.86 -6.59
N ALA A 73 7.59 0.39 -6.56
CA ALA A 73 6.73 0.57 -5.40
C ALA A 73 7.26 -0.17 -4.16
N LEU A 74 7.79 -1.38 -4.37
CA LEU A 74 8.39 -2.15 -3.28
C LEU A 74 9.60 -1.45 -2.68
N GLU A 75 10.43 -0.84 -3.50
CA GLU A 75 11.60 -0.11 -3.01
C GLU A 75 11.18 1.06 -2.12
N ILE A 76 10.18 1.81 -2.53
CA ILE A 76 9.66 2.93 -1.74
C ILE A 76 9.07 2.41 -0.43
N THR A 77 8.29 1.35 -0.50
CA THR A 77 7.66 0.75 0.67
C THR A 77 8.70 0.26 1.66
N ASN A 78 9.75 -0.39 1.20
CA ASN A 78 10.84 -0.86 2.06
C ASN A 78 11.55 0.31 2.76
N LYS A 79 11.70 1.44 2.08
CA LYS A 79 12.28 2.62 2.72
C LYS A 79 11.41 3.16 3.86
N VAL A 80 10.09 3.14 3.67
CA VAL A 80 9.18 3.55 4.74
C VAL A 80 9.30 2.60 5.93
N PHE A 81 9.31 1.30 5.65
CA PHE A 81 9.44 0.30 6.71
C PHE A 81 10.73 0.49 7.51
N LYS A 82 11.83 0.73 6.80
CA LYS A 82 13.12 0.96 7.46
C LYS A 82 13.08 2.18 8.36
N LYS A 83 12.46 3.26 7.91
CA LYS A 83 12.31 4.47 8.73
C LYS A 83 11.46 4.23 9.98
N GLN A 84 10.51 3.31 9.90
CA GLN A 84 9.65 2.96 11.03
C GLN A 84 10.28 1.93 11.95
N GLY A 85 11.51 1.51 11.67
CA GLY A 85 12.19 0.52 12.50
C GLY A 85 11.71 -0.91 12.27
N ILE A 86 11.01 -1.16 11.18
CA ILE A 86 10.53 -2.51 10.85
C ILE A 86 11.68 -3.31 10.27
N LYS A 87 11.95 -4.47 10.87
CA LYS A 87 13.07 -5.30 10.47
C LYS A 87 12.79 -6.04 9.16
N MET A 88 13.78 -6.12 8.32
CA MET A 88 13.72 -6.84 7.05
C MET A 88 14.70 -8.03 7.08
N PRO A 89 14.36 -9.17 6.50
CA PRO A 89 13.08 -9.48 5.85
C PRO A 89 11.96 -9.65 6.87
N LEU A 90 10.72 -9.52 6.40
CA LEU A 90 9.57 -9.67 7.27
C LEU A 90 9.43 -11.12 7.72
N ALA A 91 9.09 -11.32 8.99
CA ALA A 91 9.09 -12.65 9.58
C ALA A 91 8.15 -13.63 8.89
N ASN A 92 7.04 -13.14 8.36
CA ASN A 92 6.00 -13.99 7.76
C ASN A 92 6.08 -14.08 6.24
N GLN A 93 7.19 -13.65 5.65
CA GLN A 93 7.37 -13.68 4.19
C GLN A 93 8.31 -14.75 3.70
N SER A 94 8.92 -15.48 4.59
CA SER A 94 9.98 -16.42 4.24
C SER A 94 9.48 -17.77 3.69
N THR A 95 8.20 -17.90 3.51
CA THR A 95 7.61 -19.14 2.94
C THR A 95 7.45 -19.06 1.41
#